data_1f91a1f859af457d93ff80d9b39135a8
#
_entry.id   1f91a1f859af457d93ff80d9b39135a8
#
_cell.length_a   1.000
_cell.length_b   1.000
_cell.length_c   1.000
_cell.angle_alpha   90.00
_cell.angle_beta   90.00
_cell.angle_gamma   90.00
#
_symmetry.space_group_name_H-M   'P 1'
#
loop_
_entity.id
_entity.type
_entity.pdbx_description
1 polymer ?
#
loop_
_entity_poly.entity_id
_entity_poly.type
_entity_poly.pdbx_seq_one_letter_code
_entity_poly.pdbx_strand_id
1 'polypeptide(L)'
;MRYPLAHETLWVKRASKGNPALNYWLLSTLAGLFGTPVLRPVPNPGGAATLQTEVRRLRSFHQRGLRAPEVLASCDQAFVMRHLGKPGEESPSLSNAIEDAILQGADATLALWLRGLQALQTVHAKGEVLSQAVARNMVVCADGEIGFIDFEDDPAAHLPRSVCMARDALNYAQSTALFLQQAGAMPAAQQHWAAFVRQLPDDARQVLQRTVKKLGWVRFLPRSPKLGRDTLRVLAAYDLLKAI
;
A
#
# COMPACT_ATOMS: atom_id res chain seq x y z
N MET A 1 12.04 14.41 -10.09
CA MET A 1 12.31 14.79 -11.49
C MET A 1 12.79 13.57 -12.24
N ARG A 2 12.25 13.33 -13.45
CA ARG A 2 12.61 12.19 -14.32
C ARG A 2 13.67 12.63 -15.32
N TYR A 3 14.73 11.82 -15.46
CA TYR A 3 15.82 12.05 -16.39
C TYR A 3 15.98 10.82 -17.29
N PRO A 4 15.46 10.85 -18.53
CA PRO A 4 15.68 9.78 -19.50
C PRO A 4 17.13 9.86 -20.03
N LEU A 5 17.83 8.74 -19.94
CA LEU A 5 19.14 8.50 -20.56
C LEU A 5 18.98 7.50 -21.70
N ALA A 6 20.01 7.35 -22.55
CA ALA A 6 19.97 6.46 -23.72
C ALA A 6 19.61 4.99 -23.37
N HIS A 7 20.03 4.51 -22.21
CA HIS A 7 19.87 3.10 -21.80
C HIS A 7 19.11 2.90 -20.48
N GLU A 8 18.77 3.98 -19.75
CA GLU A 8 18.06 3.92 -18.50
C GLU A 8 17.27 5.20 -18.22
N THR A 9 16.31 5.12 -17.30
CA THR A 9 15.61 6.30 -16.79
C THR A 9 15.92 6.45 -15.30
N LEU A 10 16.34 7.63 -14.92
CA LEU A 10 16.66 7.97 -13.52
C LEU A 10 15.60 8.90 -12.94
N TRP A 11 15.38 8.76 -11.65
CA TRP A 11 14.56 9.66 -10.88
C TRP A 11 15.40 10.35 -9.82
N VAL A 12 15.29 11.67 -9.74
CA VAL A 12 15.87 12.48 -8.65
C VAL A 12 14.75 12.92 -7.74
N LYS A 13 14.78 12.47 -6.49
CA LYS A 13 13.86 12.92 -5.42
C LYS A 13 14.63 13.87 -4.52
N ARG A 14 14.03 15.03 -4.20
CA ARG A 14 14.60 16.04 -3.31
C ARG A 14 13.82 16.07 -2.00
N ALA A 15 14.47 16.48 -0.95
CA ALA A 15 13.83 16.72 0.34
C ALA A 15 12.64 17.69 0.18
N SER A 16 11.47 17.27 0.58
CA SER A 16 10.25 18.06 0.57
C SER A 16 9.99 18.69 1.94
N LYS A 17 9.22 19.77 1.98
CA LYS A 17 8.71 20.28 3.26
C LYS A 17 7.78 19.23 3.87
N GLY A 18 7.97 18.92 5.16
CA GLY A 18 7.13 17.96 5.86
C GLY A 18 5.66 18.37 5.93
N ASN A 19 4.81 17.39 6.12
CA ASN A 19 3.39 17.64 6.39
C ASN A 19 3.22 18.28 7.77
N PRO A 20 2.29 19.25 7.94
CA PRO A 20 2.06 19.91 9.22
C PRO A 20 1.73 18.91 10.34
N ALA A 21 2.38 19.03 11.48
CA ALA A 21 2.15 18.18 12.66
C ALA A 21 0.69 18.17 13.15
N LEU A 22 -0.08 19.20 12.79
CA LEU A 22 -1.50 19.35 13.15
C LEU A 22 -2.38 18.20 12.59
N ASN A 23 -2.10 17.73 11.37
CA ASN A 23 -2.85 16.63 10.77
C ASN A 23 -2.59 15.28 11.48
N TYR A 24 -1.37 15.10 12.00
CA TYR A 24 -1.02 13.90 12.77
C TYR A 24 -1.71 13.86 14.14
N TRP A 25 -1.84 15.00 14.79
CA TRP A 25 -2.51 15.09 16.11
C TRP A 25 -4.00 14.75 15.99
N LEU A 26 -4.70 15.27 14.98
CA LEU A 26 -6.12 15.01 14.77
C LEU A 26 -6.39 13.53 14.46
N LEU A 27 -5.57 12.92 13.60
CA LEU A 27 -5.67 11.51 13.24
C LEU A 27 -5.29 10.59 14.41
N SER A 28 -4.33 10.99 15.25
CA SER A 28 -3.92 10.20 16.42
C SER A 28 -4.99 10.21 17.53
N THR A 29 -5.68 11.35 17.71
CA THR A 29 -6.82 11.44 18.65
C THR A 29 -8.00 10.59 18.19
N LEU A 30 -8.34 10.59 16.91
CA LEU A 30 -9.37 9.72 16.35
C LEU A 30 -8.97 8.24 16.47
N ALA A 31 -7.73 7.88 16.14
CA ALA A 31 -7.22 6.51 16.32
C ALA A 31 -7.24 6.05 17.78
N GLY A 32 -6.98 6.97 18.72
CA GLY A 32 -7.09 6.74 20.16
C GLY A 32 -8.52 6.51 20.62
N LEU A 33 -9.47 7.31 20.15
CA LEU A 33 -10.90 7.19 20.45
C LEU A 33 -11.49 5.84 19.97
N PHE A 34 -11.05 5.37 18.80
CA PHE A 34 -11.47 4.06 18.28
C PHE A 34 -10.65 2.89 18.85
N GLY A 35 -9.58 3.16 19.62
CA GLY A 35 -8.71 2.15 20.22
C GLY A 35 -8.13 1.16 19.20
N THR A 36 -7.82 1.65 17.98
CA THR A 36 -7.30 0.85 16.86
C THR A 36 -5.86 1.24 16.55
N PRO A 37 -4.85 0.46 17.01
CA PRO A 37 -3.44 0.81 16.80
C PRO A 37 -3.05 0.94 15.34
N VAL A 38 -3.72 0.23 14.45
CA VAL A 38 -3.49 0.28 12.98
C VAL A 38 -3.76 1.64 12.35
N LEU A 39 -4.62 2.47 12.96
CA LEU A 39 -4.96 3.80 12.46
C LEU A 39 -4.03 4.90 13.00
N ARG A 40 -3.10 4.57 13.88
CA ARG A 40 -2.13 5.56 14.38
C ARG A 40 -1.29 6.11 13.24
N PRO A 41 -1.18 7.43 13.10
CA PRO A 41 -0.30 8.02 12.11
C PRO A 41 1.16 7.69 12.44
N VAL A 42 1.94 7.41 11.40
CA VAL A 42 3.39 7.23 11.49
C VAL A 42 4.04 8.60 11.33
N PRO A 43 4.94 9.03 12.22
CA PRO A 43 5.61 10.31 12.09
C PRO A 43 6.39 10.42 10.76
N ASN A 44 6.16 11.52 10.06
CA ASN A 44 6.92 11.90 8.87
C ASN A 44 7.37 13.36 9.05
N PRO A 45 8.56 13.58 9.59
CA PRO A 45 9.05 14.92 9.91
C PRO A 45 9.33 15.78 8.67
N GLY A 46 9.38 15.16 7.49
CA GLY A 46 9.77 15.83 6.25
C GLY A 46 11.27 16.10 6.14
N GLY A 47 11.66 16.81 5.09
CA GLY A 47 13.04 17.24 4.90
C GLY A 47 14.04 16.08 4.73
N ALA A 48 15.26 16.30 5.20
CA ALA A 48 16.35 15.34 5.10
C ALA A 48 16.07 14.01 5.83
N ALA A 49 15.38 14.05 6.97
CA ALA A 49 15.09 12.86 7.77
C ALA A 49 14.16 11.88 7.02
N THR A 50 13.11 12.38 6.35
CA THR A 50 12.23 11.58 5.52
C THR A 50 12.97 10.98 4.32
N LEU A 51 13.83 11.78 3.69
CA LEU A 51 14.64 11.34 2.56
C LEU A 51 15.62 10.23 2.96
N GLN A 52 16.30 10.37 4.10
CA GLN A 52 17.17 9.34 4.66
C GLN A 52 16.40 8.05 5.01
N THR A 53 15.18 8.19 5.54
CA THR A 53 14.28 7.06 5.81
C THR A 53 13.95 6.32 4.52
N GLU A 54 13.56 7.02 3.46
CA GLU A 54 13.25 6.42 2.18
C GLU A 54 14.45 5.71 1.56
N VAL A 55 15.63 6.34 1.56
CA VAL A 55 16.88 5.74 1.07
C VAL A 55 17.22 4.46 1.83
N ARG A 56 17.14 4.48 3.16
CA ARG A 56 17.41 3.31 4.01
C ARG A 56 16.45 2.17 3.68
N ARG A 57 15.16 2.46 3.54
CA ARG A 57 14.13 1.48 3.26
C ARG A 57 14.25 0.89 1.86
N LEU A 58 14.49 1.71 0.84
CA LEU A 58 14.75 1.24 -0.52
C LEU A 58 15.95 0.28 -0.56
N ARG A 59 17.04 0.61 0.13
CA ARG A 59 18.22 -0.26 0.24
C ARG A 59 17.91 -1.57 0.96
N SER A 60 17.13 -1.54 2.06
CA SER A 60 16.70 -2.75 2.78
C SER A 60 15.87 -3.67 1.88
N PHE A 61 14.92 -3.10 1.14
CA PHE A 61 14.09 -3.86 0.20
C PHE A 61 14.95 -4.53 -0.88
N HIS A 62 15.87 -3.78 -1.47
CA HIS A 62 16.78 -4.30 -2.48
C HIS A 62 17.68 -5.43 -1.94
N GLN A 63 18.27 -5.26 -0.76
CA GLN A 63 19.10 -6.29 -0.10
C GLN A 63 18.34 -7.59 0.21
N ARG A 64 17.01 -7.50 0.43
CA ARG A 64 16.14 -8.66 0.64
C ARG A 64 15.60 -9.26 -0.65
N GLY A 65 16.04 -8.74 -1.81
CA GLY A 65 15.56 -9.17 -3.13
C GLY A 65 14.08 -8.87 -3.34
N LEU A 66 13.57 -7.79 -2.75
CA LEU A 66 12.27 -7.21 -3.03
C LEU A 66 12.43 -6.16 -4.13
N ARG A 67 11.47 -6.10 -5.03
CA ARG A 67 11.52 -5.19 -6.16
C ARG A 67 11.15 -3.77 -5.74
N ALA A 68 12.16 -2.91 -5.65
CA ALA A 68 12.04 -1.49 -5.38
C ALA A 68 13.09 -0.73 -6.21
N PRO A 69 12.94 0.58 -6.44
CA PRO A 69 13.95 1.39 -7.11
C PRO A 69 15.33 1.26 -6.46
N GLU A 70 16.35 0.97 -7.25
CA GLU A 70 17.74 0.93 -6.78
C GLU A 70 18.22 2.36 -6.53
N VAL A 71 18.73 2.62 -5.33
CA VAL A 71 19.34 3.91 -4.97
C VAL A 71 20.78 3.92 -5.48
N LEU A 72 21.06 4.77 -6.45
CA LEU A 72 22.38 4.90 -7.07
C LEU A 72 23.30 5.86 -6.31
N ALA A 73 22.75 6.97 -5.84
CA ALA A 73 23.49 7.97 -5.07
C ALA A 73 22.54 8.69 -4.11
N SER A 74 23.04 9.16 -2.98
CA SER A 74 22.25 9.94 -2.01
C SER A 74 23.11 10.95 -1.26
N CYS A 75 22.51 12.10 -0.95
CA CYS A 75 23.02 13.12 -0.04
C CYS A 75 21.88 13.62 0.86
N ASP A 76 22.14 14.55 1.75
CA ASP A 76 21.14 15.04 2.71
C ASP A 76 19.95 15.76 2.06
N GLN A 77 20.08 16.25 0.84
CA GLN A 77 19.06 17.04 0.17
C GLN A 77 18.37 16.31 -1.00
N ALA A 78 18.96 15.22 -1.51
CA ALA A 78 18.44 14.49 -2.66
C ALA A 78 19.00 13.07 -2.74
N PHE A 79 18.28 12.21 -3.46
CA PHE A 79 18.84 10.93 -3.92
C PHE A 79 18.43 10.65 -5.37
N VAL A 80 19.22 9.79 -6.00
CA VAL A 80 19.00 9.32 -7.36
C VAL A 80 18.66 7.84 -7.30
N MET A 81 17.59 7.46 -7.99
CA MET A 81 17.16 6.06 -8.08
C MET A 81 16.85 5.67 -9.52
N ARG A 82 17.01 4.37 -9.81
CA ARG A 82 16.70 3.78 -11.11
C ARG A 82 15.19 3.58 -11.25
N HIS A 83 14.66 3.84 -12.44
CA HIS A 83 13.27 3.53 -12.76
C HIS A 83 13.01 2.01 -12.74
N LEU A 84 11.81 1.59 -12.29
CA LEU A 84 11.43 0.18 -12.25
C LEU A 84 11.00 -0.39 -13.60
N GLY A 85 10.67 0.46 -14.57
CA GLY A 85 10.31 0.07 -15.93
C GLY A 85 11.48 0.03 -16.89
N LYS A 86 11.20 -0.33 -18.14
CA LYS A 86 12.16 -0.21 -19.22
C LYS A 86 12.42 1.27 -19.57
N PRO A 87 13.59 1.59 -20.13
CA PRO A 87 13.87 2.93 -20.62
C PRO A 87 12.79 3.39 -21.60
N GLY A 88 12.25 4.60 -21.37
CA GLY A 88 11.22 5.17 -22.25
C GLY A 88 9.79 4.66 -22.05
N GLU A 89 9.59 3.56 -21.33
CA GLU A 89 8.27 3.03 -21.00
C GLU A 89 7.77 3.57 -19.65
N GLU A 90 6.46 3.74 -19.52
CA GLU A 90 5.81 4.00 -18.24
C GLU A 90 5.37 2.68 -17.63
N SER A 91 5.69 2.47 -16.35
CA SER A 91 5.17 1.35 -15.59
C SER A 91 3.91 1.81 -14.86
N PRO A 92 2.73 1.27 -15.19
CA PRO A 92 1.49 1.71 -14.55
C PRO A 92 1.50 1.35 -13.07
N SER A 93 0.85 2.18 -12.25
CA SER A 93 0.54 1.76 -10.89
C SER A 93 -0.42 0.56 -10.94
N LEU A 94 -0.34 -0.30 -9.93
CA LEU A 94 -1.28 -1.42 -9.81
C LEU A 94 -2.74 -0.93 -9.74
N SER A 95 -2.97 0.25 -9.15
CA SER A 95 -4.28 0.89 -9.12
C SER A 95 -4.82 1.15 -10.52
N ASN A 96 -4.00 1.75 -11.40
CA ASN A 96 -4.41 2.03 -12.78
C ASN A 96 -4.58 0.73 -13.58
N ALA A 97 -3.65 -0.21 -13.43
CA ALA A 97 -3.74 -1.50 -14.12
C ALA A 97 -4.99 -2.29 -13.73
N ILE A 98 -5.38 -2.29 -12.44
CA ILE A 98 -6.63 -2.92 -11.99
C ILE A 98 -7.85 -2.17 -12.54
N GLU A 99 -7.83 -0.83 -12.54
CA GLU A 99 -8.93 -0.01 -13.08
C GLU A 99 -9.13 -0.29 -14.58
N ASP A 100 -8.07 -0.35 -15.36
CA ASP A 100 -8.11 -0.70 -16.79
C ASP A 100 -8.60 -2.14 -17.03
N ALA A 101 -8.24 -3.07 -16.15
CA ALA A 101 -8.67 -4.48 -16.26
C ALA A 101 -10.17 -4.67 -16.00
N ILE A 102 -10.87 -3.72 -15.39
CA ILE A 102 -12.35 -3.79 -15.22
C ILE A 102 -13.03 -3.95 -16.56
N LEU A 103 -12.54 -3.27 -17.61
CA LEU A 103 -13.09 -3.37 -18.96
C LEU A 103 -12.88 -4.74 -19.60
N GLN A 104 -11.92 -5.54 -19.10
CA GLN A 104 -11.63 -6.88 -19.55
C GLN A 104 -12.40 -7.95 -18.74
N GLY A 105 -13.06 -7.55 -17.65
CA GLY A 105 -13.93 -8.40 -16.85
C GLY A 105 -13.37 -8.83 -15.50
N ALA A 106 -14.16 -9.64 -14.80
CA ALA A 106 -13.91 -10.05 -13.42
C ALA A 106 -12.60 -10.83 -13.26
N ASP A 107 -12.31 -11.76 -14.16
CA ASP A 107 -11.13 -12.63 -14.07
C ASP A 107 -9.83 -11.85 -14.27
N ALA A 108 -9.78 -10.93 -15.24
CA ALA A 108 -8.63 -10.07 -15.48
C ALA A 108 -8.35 -9.15 -14.28
N THR A 109 -9.40 -8.53 -13.72
CA THR A 109 -9.32 -7.69 -12.54
C THR A 109 -8.81 -8.49 -11.32
N LEU A 110 -9.38 -9.68 -11.11
CA LEU A 110 -8.99 -10.58 -10.02
C LEU A 110 -7.53 -11.03 -10.14
N ALA A 111 -7.08 -11.36 -11.34
CA ALA A 111 -5.71 -11.81 -11.59
C ALA A 111 -4.68 -10.75 -11.20
N LEU A 112 -4.88 -9.48 -11.60
CA LEU A 112 -4.01 -8.37 -11.23
C LEU A 112 -4.06 -8.09 -9.72
N TRP A 113 -5.24 -8.12 -9.12
CA TRP A 113 -5.42 -7.96 -7.69
C TRP A 113 -4.67 -9.04 -6.91
N LEU A 114 -4.75 -10.30 -7.34
CA LEU A 114 -4.03 -11.42 -6.72
C LEU A 114 -2.51 -11.25 -6.78
N ARG A 115 -1.98 -10.72 -7.88
CA ARG A 115 -0.54 -10.43 -7.99
C ARG A 115 -0.08 -9.42 -6.93
N GLY A 116 -0.85 -8.36 -6.70
CA GLY A 116 -0.57 -7.40 -5.64
C GLY A 116 -0.66 -8.01 -4.24
N LEU A 117 -1.64 -8.89 -4.00
CA LEU A 117 -1.80 -9.59 -2.73
C LEU A 117 -0.62 -10.55 -2.46
N GLN A 118 -0.17 -11.29 -3.47
CA GLN A 118 0.99 -12.17 -3.39
C GLN A 118 2.29 -11.39 -3.17
N ALA A 119 2.44 -10.25 -3.83
CA ALA A 119 3.59 -9.37 -3.62
C ALA A 119 3.65 -8.84 -2.18
N LEU A 120 2.52 -8.43 -1.61
CA LEU A 120 2.41 -8.04 -0.21
C LEU A 120 2.79 -9.19 0.73
N GLN A 121 2.32 -10.41 0.45
CA GLN A 121 2.66 -11.60 1.20
C GLN A 121 4.17 -11.90 1.16
N THR A 122 4.80 -11.72 0.00
CA THR A 122 6.26 -11.87 -0.18
C THR A 122 7.03 -10.84 0.65
N VAL A 123 6.58 -9.59 0.70
CA VAL A 123 7.16 -8.54 1.58
C VAL A 123 7.13 -8.99 3.03
N HIS A 124 5.99 -9.46 3.52
CA HIS A 124 5.83 -9.93 4.89
C HIS A 124 6.70 -11.15 5.19
N ALA A 125 6.78 -12.11 4.27
CA ALA A 125 7.60 -13.33 4.43
C ALA A 125 9.09 -13.00 4.49
N LYS A 126 9.56 -11.99 3.74
CA LYS A 126 10.95 -11.52 3.77
C LYS A 126 11.26 -10.60 4.95
N GLY A 127 10.33 -10.42 5.84
CA GLY A 127 10.61 -9.69 7.04
C GLY A 127 10.44 -8.18 6.89
N GLU A 128 9.82 -7.68 5.85
CA GLU A 128 9.55 -6.27 5.65
C GLU A 128 8.06 -5.94 5.83
N VAL A 129 7.76 -4.65 5.91
CA VAL A 129 6.41 -4.08 5.88
C VAL A 129 6.44 -2.86 4.96
N LEU A 130 5.29 -2.43 4.46
CA LEU A 130 5.20 -1.25 3.59
C LEU A 130 4.90 0.01 4.41
N SER A 131 5.27 1.15 3.90
CA SER A 131 4.89 2.44 4.51
C SER A 131 3.42 2.70 4.30
N GLN A 132 2.98 2.55 3.07
CA GLN A 132 1.60 2.69 2.62
C GLN A 132 1.34 1.62 1.55
N ALA A 133 0.78 0.49 1.95
CA ALA A 133 0.47 -0.63 1.06
C ALA A 133 -0.79 -0.35 0.21
N VAL A 134 -0.85 0.83 -0.41
CA VAL A 134 -1.92 1.21 -1.33
C VAL A 134 -1.53 0.88 -2.76
N ALA A 135 -2.48 0.44 -3.57
CA ALA A 135 -2.21 -0.02 -4.93
C ALA A 135 -1.54 1.03 -5.84
N ARG A 136 -1.70 2.32 -5.56
CA ARG A 136 -1.00 3.39 -6.30
C ARG A 136 0.52 3.42 -6.06
N ASN A 137 0.98 2.88 -4.92
CA ASN A 137 2.40 2.78 -4.55
C ASN A 137 3.02 1.42 -4.93
N MET A 138 2.25 0.58 -5.59
CA MET A 138 2.65 -0.65 -6.23
C MET A 138 2.72 -0.42 -7.75
N VAL A 139 3.75 -0.93 -8.40
CA VAL A 139 4.01 -0.70 -9.84
C VAL A 139 4.04 -2.05 -10.55
N VAL A 140 3.31 -2.18 -11.64
CA VAL A 140 3.39 -3.36 -12.51
C VAL A 140 4.60 -3.19 -13.42
N CYS A 141 5.65 -3.99 -13.18
CA CYS A 141 6.87 -3.98 -13.97
C CYS A 141 6.67 -4.69 -15.31
N ALA A 142 7.58 -4.45 -16.27
CA ALA A 142 7.47 -5.01 -17.62
C ALA A 142 7.47 -6.54 -17.70
N ASP A 143 8.08 -7.21 -16.72
CA ASP A 143 8.04 -8.68 -16.54
C ASP A 143 6.80 -9.17 -15.81
N GLY A 144 5.92 -8.24 -15.46
CA GLY A 144 4.70 -8.52 -14.74
C GLY A 144 4.85 -8.62 -13.22
N GLU A 145 6.04 -8.57 -12.67
CA GLU A 145 6.26 -8.53 -11.22
C GLU A 145 5.81 -7.19 -10.61
N ILE A 146 5.46 -7.23 -9.33
CA ILE A 146 5.06 -6.02 -8.60
C ILE A 146 6.26 -5.41 -7.91
N GLY A 147 6.56 -4.17 -8.24
CA GLY A 147 7.51 -3.32 -7.53
C GLY A 147 6.84 -2.36 -6.56
N PHE A 148 7.60 -1.81 -5.63
CA PHE A 148 7.10 -0.92 -4.58
C PHE A 148 7.84 0.41 -4.62
N ILE A 149 7.11 1.50 -4.43
CA ILE A 149 7.62 2.87 -4.40
C ILE A 149 7.08 3.61 -3.18
N ASP A 150 7.63 4.79 -2.88
CA ASP A 150 7.16 5.73 -1.86
C ASP A 150 7.33 5.22 -0.41
N PHE A 151 8.58 5.18 0.04
CA PHE A 151 8.97 4.70 1.37
C PHE A 151 9.27 5.85 2.35
N GLU A 152 8.54 6.95 2.29
CA GLU A 152 8.77 8.15 3.12
C GLU A 152 8.60 7.90 4.63
N ASP A 153 7.79 6.90 5.00
CA ASP A 153 7.52 6.54 6.39
C ASP A 153 8.19 5.21 6.76
N ASP A 154 8.48 5.03 8.06
CA ASP A 154 8.95 3.76 8.62
C ASP A 154 8.02 3.32 9.77
N PRO A 155 6.91 2.63 9.45
CA PRO A 155 5.98 2.20 10.48
C PRO A 155 6.60 1.22 11.48
N ALA A 156 7.57 0.39 11.05
CA ALA A 156 8.21 -0.59 11.93
C ALA A 156 9.12 0.04 12.99
N ALA A 157 9.56 1.29 12.79
CA ALA A 157 10.28 2.05 13.81
C ALA A 157 9.38 2.53 14.97
N HIS A 158 8.06 2.55 14.78
CA HIS A 158 7.09 3.15 15.70
C HIS A 158 5.99 2.22 16.19
N LEU A 159 5.75 1.13 15.47
CA LEU A 159 4.65 0.19 15.72
C LEU A 159 5.16 -1.25 15.74
N PRO A 160 4.55 -2.12 16.53
CA PRO A 160 4.81 -3.55 16.45
C PRO A 160 4.60 -4.06 15.03
N ARG A 161 5.41 -5.02 14.61
CA ARG A 161 5.37 -5.59 13.26
C ARG A 161 3.99 -6.14 12.90
N SER A 162 3.35 -6.83 13.83
CA SER A 162 1.98 -7.36 13.66
C SER A 162 0.97 -6.26 13.34
N VAL A 163 1.11 -5.09 13.95
CA VAL A 163 0.29 -3.91 13.66
C VAL A 163 0.60 -3.38 12.26
N CYS A 164 1.89 -3.34 11.86
CA CYS A 164 2.28 -2.91 10.51
C CYS A 164 1.72 -3.84 9.43
N MET A 165 1.81 -5.17 9.61
CA MET A 165 1.26 -6.16 8.68
C MET A 165 -0.28 -6.03 8.55
N ALA A 166 -0.99 -5.85 9.66
CA ALA A 166 -2.43 -5.60 9.64
C ALA A 166 -2.78 -4.27 8.95
N ARG A 167 -1.96 -3.23 9.14
CA ARG A 167 -2.09 -1.94 8.46
C ARG A 167 -1.90 -2.06 6.95
N ASP A 168 -0.90 -2.80 6.51
CA ASP A 168 -0.64 -3.08 5.10
C ASP A 168 -1.84 -3.78 4.46
N ALA A 169 -2.38 -4.82 5.12
CA ALA A 169 -3.57 -5.53 4.66
C ALA A 169 -4.79 -4.61 4.52
N LEU A 170 -5.03 -3.73 5.51
CA LEU A 170 -6.13 -2.76 5.47
C LEU A 170 -5.97 -1.73 4.35
N ASN A 171 -4.76 -1.19 4.17
CA ASN A 171 -4.47 -0.23 3.11
C ASN A 171 -4.66 -0.84 1.72
N TYR A 172 -4.21 -2.09 1.53
CA TYR A 172 -4.40 -2.82 0.29
C TYR A 172 -5.89 -3.05 0.00
N ALA A 173 -6.65 -3.56 0.97
CA ALA A 173 -8.09 -3.76 0.83
C ALA A 173 -8.81 -2.44 0.52
N GLN A 174 -8.52 -1.37 1.27
CA GLN A 174 -9.17 -0.07 1.10
C GLN A 174 -8.90 0.55 -0.28
N SER A 175 -7.70 0.37 -0.82
CA SER A 175 -7.33 0.95 -2.11
C SER A 175 -7.81 0.14 -3.32
N THR A 176 -8.21 -1.13 -3.14
CA THR A 176 -8.50 -2.04 -4.26
C THR A 176 -9.92 -2.61 -4.29
N ALA A 177 -10.61 -2.70 -3.14
CA ALA A 177 -11.88 -3.42 -3.04
C ALA A 177 -12.99 -2.84 -3.92
N LEU A 178 -12.99 -1.52 -4.16
CA LEU A 178 -13.99 -0.89 -5.02
C LEU A 178 -13.86 -1.37 -6.48
N PHE A 179 -12.65 -1.59 -6.98
CA PHE A 179 -12.42 -2.14 -8.33
C PHE A 179 -12.96 -3.58 -8.45
N LEU A 180 -12.71 -4.41 -7.42
CA LEU A 180 -13.27 -5.77 -7.35
C LEU A 180 -14.79 -5.78 -7.38
N GLN A 181 -15.42 -4.84 -6.67
CA GLN A 181 -16.87 -4.68 -6.66
C GLN A 181 -17.39 -4.25 -8.04
N GLN A 182 -16.74 -3.28 -8.67
CA GLN A 182 -17.11 -2.78 -9.99
C GLN A 182 -16.98 -3.84 -11.08
N ALA A 183 -15.96 -4.70 -11.00
CA ALA A 183 -15.75 -5.81 -11.93
C ALA A 183 -16.62 -7.05 -11.65
N GLY A 184 -17.37 -7.08 -10.52
CA GLY A 184 -18.10 -8.28 -10.09
C GLY A 184 -17.22 -9.41 -9.53
N ALA A 185 -15.94 -9.12 -9.22
CA ALA A 185 -14.95 -10.08 -8.75
C ALA A 185 -14.95 -10.28 -7.21
N MET A 186 -15.78 -9.54 -6.46
CA MET A 186 -15.79 -9.55 -5.00
C MET A 186 -15.95 -10.94 -4.37
N PRO A 187 -16.87 -11.84 -4.83
CA PRO A 187 -17.04 -13.16 -4.21
C PRO A 187 -15.77 -14.02 -4.27
N ALA A 188 -15.10 -14.05 -5.44
CA ALA A 188 -13.83 -14.77 -5.60
C ALA A 188 -12.70 -14.12 -4.79
N ALA A 189 -12.62 -12.80 -4.79
CA ALA A 189 -11.64 -12.06 -4.00
C ALA A 189 -11.78 -12.33 -2.50
N GLN A 190 -12.98 -12.46 -1.97
CA GLN A 190 -13.22 -12.81 -0.56
C GLN A 190 -12.62 -14.16 -0.17
N GLN A 191 -12.69 -15.16 -1.04
CA GLN A 191 -12.08 -16.48 -0.80
C GLN A 191 -10.56 -16.39 -0.72
N HIS A 192 -9.93 -15.68 -1.66
CA HIS A 192 -8.49 -15.45 -1.66
C HIS A 192 -8.03 -14.58 -0.48
N TRP A 193 -8.84 -13.58 -0.12
CA TRP A 193 -8.58 -12.74 1.05
C TRP A 193 -8.58 -13.55 2.34
N ALA A 194 -9.58 -14.41 2.54
CA ALA A 194 -9.62 -15.31 3.69
C ALA A 194 -8.41 -16.26 3.73
N ALA A 195 -7.95 -16.75 2.59
CA ALA A 195 -6.74 -17.57 2.50
C ALA A 195 -5.48 -16.77 2.87
N PHE A 196 -5.33 -15.55 2.38
CA PHE A 196 -4.24 -14.65 2.75
C PHE A 196 -4.21 -14.38 4.27
N VAL A 197 -5.36 -14.04 4.86
CA VAL A 197 -5.44 -13.74 6.30
C VAL A 197 -5.09 -14.96 7.16
N ARG A 198 -5.45 -16.18 6.74
CA ARG A 198 -5.02 -17.41 7.44
C ARG A 198 -3.50 -17.61 7.45
N GLN A 199 -2.78 -17.09 6.47
CA GLN A 199 -1.32 -17.19 6.38
C GLN A 199 -0.57 -16.10 7.16
N LEU A 200 -1.26 -15.07 7.63
CA LEU A 200 -0.66 -14.08 8.53
C LEU A 200 -0.26 -14.72 9.86
N PRO A 201 0.84 -14.26 10.49
CA PRO A 201 1.14 -14.60 11.88
C PRO A 201 -0.06 -14.35 12.80
N ASP A 202 -0.20 -15.17 13.84
CA ASP A 202 -1.37 -15.15 14.73
C ASP A 202 -1.63 -13.78 15.35
N ASP A 203 -0.58 -13.09 15.78
CA ASP A 203 -0.66 -11.76 16.36
C ASP A 203 -1.15 -10.72 15.33
N ALA A 204 -0.63 -10.76 14.10
CA ALA A 204 -1.08 -9.87 13.02
C ALA A 204 -2.54 -10.16 12.62
N ARG A 205 -2.90 -11.44 12.51
CA ARG A 205 -4.28 -11.88 12.23
C ARG A 205 -5.25 -11.39 13.31
N GLN A 206 -4.90 -11.54 14.58
CA GLN A 206 -5.73 -11.05 15.69
C GLN A 206 -5.90 -9.53 15.67
N VAL A 207 -4.83 -8.77 15.37
CA VAL A 207 -4.92 -7.31 15.22
C VAL A 207 -5.88 -6.94 14.10
N LEU A 208 -5.76 -7.60 12.94
CA LEU A 208 -6.63 -7.35 11.79
C LEU A 208 -8.10 -7.67 12.13
N GLN A 209 -8.38 -8.86 12.68
CA GLN A 209 -9.73 -9.30 13.05
C GLN A 209 -10.39 -8.36 14.07
N ARG A 210 -9.66 -7.96 15.12
CA ARG A 210 -10.16 -6.98 16.11
C ARG A 210 -10.49 -5.64 15.46
N THR A 211 -9.66 -5.21 14.49
CA THR A 211 -9.89 -3.96 13.75
C THR A 211 -11.15 -4.05 12.89
N VAL A 212 -11.31 -5.13 12.12
CA VAL A 212 -12.50 -5.35 11.28
C VAL A 212 -13.77 -5.42 12.14
N LYS A 213 -13.71 -6.09 13.28
CA LYS A 213 -14.84 -6.13 14.23
C LYS A 213 -15.25 -4.72 14.70
N LYS A 214 -14.29 -3.86 15.02
CA LYS A 214 -14.54 -2.46 15.42
C LYS A 214 -15.11 -1.62 14.27
N LEU A 215 -14.75 -1.93 13.02
CA LEU A 215 -15.31 -1.29 11.83
C LEU A 215 -16.71 -1.80 11.45
N GLY A 216 -17.29 -2.70 12.22
CA GLY A 216 -18.61 -3.30 11.95
C GLY A 216 -19.77 -2.30 11.76
N TRP A 217 -19.65 -1.09 12.29
CA TRP A 217 -20.62 0.00 12.09
C TRP A 217 -20.67 0.48 10.64
N VAL A 218 -19.62 0.28 9.83
CA VAL A 218 -19.54 0.66 8.40
C VAL A 218 -20.69 0.02 7.62
N ARG A 219 -21.16 -1.17 8.01
CA ARG A 219 -22.31 -1.86 7.36
C ARG A 219 -23.60 -1.03 7.35
N PHE A 220 -23.74 -0.09 8.29
CA PHE A 220 -24.94 0.76 8.41
C PHE A 220 -24.86 2.05 7.57
N LEU A 221 -23.70 2.33 6.94
CA LEU A 221 -23.57 3.46 6.03
C LEU A 221 -24.43 3.24 4.77
N PRO A 222 -25.13 4.27 4.29
CA PRO A 222 -25.93 4.16 3.08
C PRO A 222 -25.04 3.86 1.86
N ARG A 223 -25.47 2.93 1.01
CA ARG A 223 -24.78 2.58 -0.25
C ARG A 223 -25.22 3.49 -1.38
N SER A 224 -25.03 4.80 -1.24
CA SER A 224 -25.46 5.80 -2.20
C SER A 224 -24.26 6.43 -2.92
N PRO A 225 -24.26 6.50 -4.26
CA PRO A 225 -23.24 7.25 -5.01
C PRO A 225 -23.16 8.74 -4.63
N LYS A 226 -24.25 9.30 -4.08
CA LYS A 226 -24.31 10.69 -3.61
C LYS A 226 -23.37 11.01 -2.45
N LEU A 227 -22.91 9.97 -1.72
CA LEU A 227 -21.98 10.13 -0.59
C LEU A 227 -20.51 10.22 -1.00
N GLY A 228 -20.21 10.22 -2.30
CA GLY A 228 -18.87 10.32 -2.85
C GLY A 228 -18.11 9.00 -2.93
N ARG A 229 -17.04 9.02 -3.74
CA ARG A 229 -16.23 7.84 -4.06
C ARG A 229 -15.54 7.24 -2.82
N ASP A 230 -15.17 8.07 -1.85
CA ASP A 230 -14.45 7.60 -0.66
C ASP A 230 -15.35 6.78 0.26
N THR A 231 -16.64 7.13 0.41
CA THR A 231 -17.60 6.30 1.15
C THR A 231 -17.80 4.93 0.48
N LEU A 232 -17.89 4.90 -0.85
CA LEU A 232 -18.00 3.65 -1.61
C LEU A 232 -16.75 2.78 -1.44
N ARG A 233 -15.55 3.36 -1.42
CA ARG A 233 -14.29 2.65 -1.14
C ARG A 233 -14.30 2.02 0.24
N VAL A 234 -14.75 2.74 1.27
CA VAL A 234 -14.83 2.22 2.65
C VAL A 234 -15.83 1.07 2.74
N LEU A 235 -16.99 1.18 2.09
CA LEU A 235 -18.00 0.13 2.05
C LEU A 235 -17.49 -1.12 1.32
N ALA A 236 -16.88 -0.97 0.15
CA ALA A 236 -16.31 -2.07 -0.60
C ALA A 236 -15.16 -2.75 0.17
N ALA A 237 -14.30 -1.95 0.82
CA ALA A 237 -13.24 -2.48 1.68
C ALA A 237 -13.83 -3.30 2.85
N TYR A 238 -14.87 -2.81 3.51
CA TYR A 238 -15.53 -3.55 4.58
C TYR A 238 -16.15 -4.86 4.06
N ASP A 239 -16.74 -4.86 2.85
CA ASP A 239 -17.28 -6.07 2.24
C ASP A 239 -16.20 -7.14 1.98
N LEU A 240 -15.00 -6.74 1.57
CA LEU A 240 -13.86 -7.64 1.43
C LEU A 240 -13.35 -8.12 2.80
N LEU A 241 -13.17 -7.20 3.73
CA LEU A 241 -12.57 -7.45 5.06
C LEU A 241 -13.42 -8.38 5.94
N LYS A 242 -14.74 -8.33 5.84
CA LYS A 242 -15.65 -9.16 6.67
C LYS A 242 -15.60 -10.65 6.35
N ALA A 243 -14.90 -11.06 5.31
CA ALA A 243 -14.71 -12.47 4.91
C ALA A 243 -13.70 -13.26 5.79
N ILE A 244 -13.30 -12.71 6.98
CA ILE A 244 -12.28 -13.29 7.88
C ILE A 244 -12.87 -13.66 9.24
#